data_2da4553c5fb2f9a1ca16b43b462a1929
#
_entry.id   2da4553c5fb2f9a1ca16b43b462a1929
#
_cell.length_a   1.000
_cell.length_b   1.000
_cell.length_c   1.000
_cell.angle_alpha   90.00
_cell.angle_beta   90.00
_cell.angle_gamma   90.00
#
_symmetry.space_group_name_H-M   'P 1'
#
loop_
_entity.id
_entity.type
_entity.pdbx_description
1 polymer ?
#
loop_
_entity_poly.entity_id
_entity_poly.type
_entity_poly.pdbx_seq_one_letter_code
_entity_poly.pdbx_strand_id
1 'polypeptide(L)'
;MNLGIRAVLHTARKWKKTLLVFCLILAITTLVLSGLAIADAQEEQAEEVRGTTGASFTVERNLSTGGWANDSDGTYSTQELITKDMIQKIASVEGITGYDASNGGVPTLYDEEGNNLSLSPDGFAYYAYGAYNSEFNSLFVSGRFELVEGSHITEDVTDGIILSRESVEKNGLKIGDKITGIINPEYNDPEVEMELIGVFDIVADKDDTVNMYDASTYWDYNQYAFCSNNVMEA
;
A
#
# COMPACT_ATOMS: atom_id res chain seq x y z
N MET A 1 7.53 77.10 3.93
CA MET A 1 8.25 75.80 4.02
C MET A 1 7.22 74.72 4.02
N ASN A 2 7.22 73.87 2.98
CA ASN A 2 6.18 72.86 2.76
C ASN A 2 6.18 71.80 3.91
N LEU A 3 5.00 71.34 4.34
CA LEU A 3 4.77 70.37 5.38
C LEU A 3 5.59 69.07 5.12
N GLY A 4 5.74 68.67 3.86
CA GLY A 4 6.53 67.52 3.44
C GLY A 4 8.04 67.65 3.71
N ILE A 5 8.62 68.87 3.49
CA ILE A 5 10.03 69.10 3.77
C ILE A 5 10.32 69.07 5.28
N ARG A 6 9.37 69.55 6.10
CA ARG A 6 9.49 69.48 7.57
C ARG A 6 9.46 68.06 8.07
N ALA A 7 8.59 67.20 7.50
CA ALA A 7 8.50 65.78 7.87
C ALA A 7 9.79 65.03 7.52
N VAL A 8 10.33 65.23 6.32
CA VAL A 8 11.61 64.62 5.88
C VAL A 8 12.78 65.06 6.76
N LEU A 9 12.91 66.34 7.07
CA LEU A 9 13.97 66.84 7.95
C LEU A 9 13.86 66.34 9.39
N HIS A 10 12.64 66.15 9.90
CA HIS A 10 12.41 65.60 11.23
C HIS A 10 12.80 64.12 11.26
N THR A 11 12.43 63.32 10.25
CA THR A 11 12.79 61.92 10.11
C THR A 11 14.31 61.75 9.94
N ALA A 12 14.95 62.57 9.12
CA ALA A 12 16.41 62.56 8.93
C ALA A 12 17.18 62.85 10.24
N ARG A 13 16.63 63.75 11.07
CA ARG A 13 17.29 64.13 12.35
C ARG A 13 17.18 63.03 13.41
N LYS A 14 16.18 62.10 13.27
CA LYS A 14 15.97 60.96 14.17
C LYS A 14 16.18 59.62 13.47
N TRP A 15 17.02 59.58 12.45
CA TRP A 15 17.22 58.45 11.56
C TRP A 15 17.42 57.10 12.29
N LYS A 16 18.18 57.10 13.42
CA LYS A 16 18.41 55.89 14.23
C LYS A 16 17.13 55.30 14.78
N LYS A 17 16.19 56.15 15.26
CA LYS A 17 14.88 55.68 15.77
C LYS A 17 13.98 55.21 14.63
N THR A 18 14.01 55.91 13.51
CA THR A 18 13.23 55.53 12.32
C THR A 18 13.75 54.24 11.72
N LEU A 19 15.08 54.05 11.67
CA LEU A 19 15.69 52.80 11.21
C LEU A 19 15.29 51.61 12.13
N LEU A 20 15.31 51.82 13.45
CA LEU A 20 14.92 50.79 14.40
C LEU A 20 13.46 50.37 14.21
N VAL A 21 12.54 51.32 14.08
CA VAL A 21 11.11 51.02 13.81
C VAL A 21 10.96 50.35 12.45
N PHE A 22 11.68 50.78 11.44
CA PHE A 22 11.67 50.13 10.12
C PHE A 22 12.14 48.68 10.19
N CYS A 23 13.27 48.41 10.87
CA CYS A 23 13.74 47.02 11.05
C CYS A 23 12.77 46.18 11.84
N LEU A 24 12.08 46.75 12.84
CA LEU A 24 11.10 46.02 13.63
C LEU A 24 9.85 45.66 12.79
N ILE A 25 9.34 46.61 11.99
CA ILE A 25 8.23 46.36 11.07
C ILE A 25 8.62 45.28 10.05
N LEU A 26 9.86 45.41 9.49
CA LEU A 26 10.37 44.46 8.50
C LEU A 26 10.49 43.06 9.09
N ALA A 27 10.97 42.91 10.32
CA ALA A 27 11.06 41.65 11.00
C ALA A 27 9.68 41.02 11.26
N ILE A 28 8.71 41.84 11.70
CA ILE A 28 7.33 41.35 11.93
C ILE A 28 6.68 40.90 10.61
N THR A 29 6.79 41.72 9.55
CA THR A 29 6.22 41.37 8.25
C THR A 29 6.86 40.12 7.66
N THR A 30 8.15 39.94 7.80
CA THR A 30 8.86 38.75 7.33
C THR A 30 8.37 37.51 8.10
N LEU A 31 8.24 37.60 9.43
CA LEU A 31 7.73 36.53 10.27
C LEU A 31 6.28 36.12 9.89
N VAL A 32 5.42 37.10 9.68
CA VAL A 32 4.02 36.84 9.29
C VAL A 32 3.96 36.20 7.91
N LEU A 33 4.68 36.72 6.94
CA LEU A 33 4.70 36.16 5.59
C LEU A 33 5.29 34.76 5.55
N SER A 34 6.37 34.51 6.33
CA SER A 34 6.94 33.17 6.45
C SER A 34 5.96 32.19 7.10
N GLY A 35 5.23 32.64 8.14
CA GLY A 35 4.21 31.81 8.79
C GLY A 35 3.06 31.43 7.85
N LEU A 36 2.59 32.39 7.05
CA LEU A 36 1.53 32.12 6.05
C LEU A 36 2.06 31.17 4.95
N ALA A 37 3.26 31.40 4.44
CA ALA A 37 3.85 30.53 3.42
C ALA A 37 4.04 29.09 3.90
N ILE A 38 4.40 28.89 5.18
CA ILE A 38 4.49 27.55 5.78
C ILE A 38 3.11 26.93 5.92
N ALA A 39 2.09 27.70 6.34
CA ALA A 39 0.73 27.20 6.47
C ALA A 39 0.15 26.76 5.11
N ASP A 40 0.33 27.58 4.09
CA ASP A 40 -0.12 27.27 2.71
C ASP A 40 0.60 26.01 2.17
N ALA A 41 1.92 25.90 2.39
CA ALA A 41 2.69 24.74 1.96
C ALA A 41 2.27 23.46 2.70
N GLN A 42 1.90 23.54 3.99
CA GLN A 42 1.39 22.40 4.75
C GLN A 42 0.00 21.98 4.28
N GLU A 43 -0.85 22.93 3.92
CA GLU A 43 -2.19 22.63 3.39
C GLU A 43 -2.08 21.96 2.01
N GLU A 44 -1.22 22.47 1.13
CA GLU A 44 -0.95 21.88 -0.19
C GLU A 44 -0.39 20.45 -0.06
N GLN A 45 0.59 20.22 0.82
CA GLN A 45 1.11 18.88 1.10
C GLN A 45 0.04 17.95 1.70
N ALA A 46 -0.81 18.45 2.59
CA ALA A 46 -1.89 17.66 3.16
C ALA A 46 -2.95 17.30 2.11
N GLU A 47 -3.24 18.19 1.17
CA GLU A 47 -4.14 17.91 0.05
C GLU A 47 -3.52 16.92 -0.94
N GLU A 48 -2.22 17.06 -1.25
CA GLU A 48 -1.50 16.12 -2.09
C GLU A 48 -1.49 14.71 -1.48
N VAL A 49 -1.18 14.59 -0.18
CA VAL A 49 -1.23 13.31 0.54
C VAL A 49 -2.64 12.74 0.55
N ARG A 50 -3.68 13.57 0.79
CA ARG A 50 -5.08 13.12 0.72
C ARG A 50 -5.49 12.71 -0.69
N GLY A 51 -4.97 13.38 -1.71
CA GLY A 51 -5.25 13.08 -3.11
C GLY A 51 -4.57 11.78 -3.58
N THR A 52 -3.37 11.50 -3.09
CA THR A 52 -2.60 10.29 -3.47
C THR A 52 -2.96 9.06 -2.65
N THR A 53 -3.24 9.21 -1.35
CA THR A 53 -3.60 8.08 -0.49
C THR A 53 -5.10 7.79 -0.45
N GLY A 54 -5.94 8.74 -0.89
CA GLY A 54 -7.39 8.66 -0.73
C GLY A 54 -7.81 8.54 0.75
N ALA A 55 -9.09 8.64 1.04
CA ALA A 55 -9.62 8.21 2.33
C ALA A 55 -9.84 6.70 2.25
N SER A 56 -8.90 5.91 2.75
CA SER A 56 -9.04 4.45 2.80
C SER A 56 -9.31 3.99 4.23
N PHE A 57 -10.04 2.90 4.37
CA PHE A 57 -10.23 2.22 5.63
C PHE A 57 -10.15 0.70 5.39
N THR A 58 -9.67 -0.01 6.39
CA THR A 58 -9.63 -1.47 6.36
C THR A 58 -10.72 -2.02 7.28
N VAL A 59 -11.43 -3.03 6.81
CA VAL A 59 -12.39 -3.79 7.60
C VAL A 59 -11.75 -5.12 7.96
N GLU A 60 -11.52 -5.32 9.25
CA GLU A 60 -10.93 -6.54 9.76
C GLU A 60 -11.89 -7.27 10.69
N ARG A 61 -11.70 -8.57 10.81
CA ARG A 61 -12.47 -9.38 11.77
C ARG A 61 -12.13 -8.95 13.20
N ASN A 62 -13.13 -8.75 14.03
CA ASN A 62 -12.89 -8.51 15.45
C ASN A 62 -12.64 -9.83 16.18
N LEU A 63 -11.39 -10.21 16.31
CA LEU A 63 -10.98 -11.44 17.00
C LEU A 63 -11.30 -11.44 18.50
N SER A 64 -11.64 -10.27 19.07
CA SER A 64 -11.95 -10.14 20.50
C SER A 64 -13.40 -10.48 20.84
N THR A 65 -14.34 -10.35 19.90
CA THR A 65 -15.79 -10.50 20.15
C THR A 65 -16.41 -11.71 19.50
N GLY A 66 -15.82 -12.24 18.43
CA GLY A 66 -16.39 -13.34 17.63
C GLY A 66 -16.25 -14.72 18.23
N GLY A 67 -15.51 -14.87 19.34
CA GLY A 67 -15.21 -16.16 19.94
C GLY A 67 -14.46 -17.11 18.99
N TRP A 68 -13.46 -17.79 19.50
CA TRP A 68 -12.81 -18.89 18.82
C TRP A 68 -13.66 -20.14 19.02
N ALA A 69 -14.18 -20.71 17.94
CA ALA A 69 -14.76 -22.05 18.00
C ALA A 69 -13.61 -23.06 17.88
N ASN A 70 -13.59 -24.02 18.79
CA ASN A 70 -12.68 -25.16 18.69
C ASN A 70 -13.44 -26.23 17.88
N ASP A 71 -13.04 -26.39 16.64
CA ASP A 71 -13.57 -27.43 15.79
C ASP A 71 -13.12 -28.80 16.27
N SER A 72 -13.88 -29.84 15.91
CA SER A 72 -13.65 -31.21 16.38
C SER A 72 -12.30 -31.82 15.99
N ASP A 73 -11.58 -31.18 15.10
CA ASP A 73 -10.21 -31.49 14.64
C ASP A 73 -9.11 -30.75 15.39
N GLY A 74 -9.48 -29.86 16.33
CA GLY A 74 -8.54 -29.04 17.11
C GLY A 74 -8.13 -27.72 16.45
N THR A 75 -8.72 -27.38 15.31
CA THR A 75 -8.52 -26.07 14.69
C THR A 75 -9.35 -24.99 15.36
N TYR A 76 -8.79 -23.78 15.41
CA TYR A 76 -9.51 -22.61 15.93
C TYR A 76 -10.00 -21.78 14.74
N SER A 77 -11.31 -21.74 14.56
CA SER A 77 -11.94 -20.86 13.58
C SER A 77 -12.70 -19.72 14.25
N THR A 78 -12.72 -18.55 13.64
CA THR A 78 -13.59 -17.46 14.09
C THR A 78 -14.96 -17.63 13.48
N GLN A 79 -16.01 -17.48 14.29
CA GLN A 79 -17.41 -17.65 13.81
C GLN A 79 -17.88 -16.50 12.91
N GLU A 80 -17.22 -15.34 12.97
CA GLU A 80 -17.59 -14.18 12.17
C GLU A 80 -16.59 -14.03 11.01
N LEU A 81 -17.00 -14.48 9.84
CA LEU A 81 -16.25 -14.29 8.60
C LEU A 81 -16.76 -13.05 7.86
N ILE A 82 -15.87 -12.36 7.16
CA ILE A 82 -16.25 -11.34 6.19
C ILE A 82 -16.80 -12.06 4.97
N THR A 83 -18.10 -11.94 4.75
CA THR A 83 -18.79 -12.64 3.64
C THR A 83 -18.86 -11.77 2.39
N LYS A 84 -19.05 -12.37 1.22
CA LYS A 84 -19.26 -11.66 -0.05
C LYS A 84 -20.41 -10.65 0.04
N ASP A 85 -21.51 -10.98 0.73
CA ASP A 85 -22.62 -10.06 0.95
C ASP A 85 -22.22 -8.83 1.77
N MET A 86 -21.34 -8.98 2.75
CA MET A 86 -20.81 -7.86 3.54
C MET A 86 -19.91 -6.97 2.67
N ILE A 87 -19.03 -7.56 1.87
CA ILE A 87 -18.17 -6.85 0.93
C ILE A 87 -19.02 -6.01 -0.04
N GLN A 88 -20.04 -6.63 -0.67
CA GLN A 88 -20.93 -5.95 -1.59
C GLN A 88 -21.72 -4.80 -0.94
N LYS A 89 -22.18 -4.99 0.29
CA LYS A 89 -22.84 -3.93 1.05
C LYS A 89 -21.94 -2.74 1.33
N ILE A 90 -20.68 -3.02 1.70
CA ILE A 90 -19.67 -1.97 1.92
C ILE A 90 -19.36 -1.27 0.60
N ALA A 91 -19.07 -2.02 -0.46
CA ALA A 91 -18.77 -1.49 -1.79
C ALA A 91 -19.89 -0.62 -2.37
N SER A 92 -21.15 -0.89 -1.99
CA SER A 92 -22.32 -0.13 -2.45
C SER A 92 -22.54 1.20 -1.69
N VAL A 93 -21.74 1.51 -0.68
CA VAL A 93 -21.86 2.78 0.08
C VAL A 93 -21.43 3.94 -0.81
N GLU A 94 -22.27 5.00 -0.84
CA GLU A 94 -21.96 6.22 -1.59
C GLU A 94 -20.62 6.81 -1.13
N GLY A 95 -19.73 7.08 -2.08
CA GLY A 95 -18.37 7.59 -1.83
C GLY A 95 -17.28 6.52 -1.84
N ILE A 96 -17.61 5.25 -1.87
CA ILE A 96 -16.63 4.18 -2.15
C ILE A 96 -16.35 4.15 -3.65
N THR A 97 -15.11 4.43 -4.04
CA THR A 97 -14.70 4.49 -5.45
C THR A 97 -13.99 3.23 -5.90
N GLY A 98 -13.48 2.44 -4.95
CA GLY A 98 -12.81 1.18 -5.21
C GLY A 98 -12.60 0.39 -3.92
N TYR A 99 -12.43 -0.89 -4.05
CA TYR A 99 -12.14 -1.78 -2.92
C TYR A 99 -11.32 -2.97 -3.36
N ASP A 100 -10.57 -3.53 -2.44
CA ASP A 100 -10.03 -4.88 -2.53
C ASP A 100 -10.53 -5.69 -1.33
N ALA A 101 -10.74 -6.96 -1.56
CA ALA A 101 -11.04 -7.91 -0.50
C ALA A 101 -10.06 -9.07 -0.65
N SER A 102 -9.16 -9.19 0.31
CA SER A 102 -8.07 -10.14 0.24
C SER A 102 -8.23 -11.29 1.21
N ASN A 103 -7.80 -12.44 0.75
CA ASN A 103 -7.61 -13.67 1.51
C ASN A 103 -6.12 -14.01 1.44
N GLY A 104 -5.54 -14.60 2.47
CA GLY A 104 -4.12 -14.95 2.53
C GLY A 104 -3.88 -16.46 2.46
N GLY A 105 -2.81 -16.85 1.78
CA GLY A 105 -2.35 -18.25 1.72
C GLY A 105 -0.84 -18.33 1.51
N VAL A 106 -0.32 -19.54 1.61
CA VAL A 106 1.11 -19.85 1.48
C VAL A 106 1.32 -20.86 0.36
N PRO A 107 1.11 -20.49 -0.93
CA PRO A 107 1.18 -21.42 -2.03
C PRO A 107 2.61 -21.86 -2.31
N THR A 108 2.74 -23.09 -2.76
CA THR A 108 3.93 -23.55 -3.49
C THR A 108 3.63 -23.44 -4.98
N LEU A 109 4.51 -22.74 -5.71
CA LEU A 109 4.34 -22.45 -7.13
C LEU A 109 5.33 -23.24 -7.97
N TYR A 110 4.88 -23.68 -9.14
CA TYR A 110 5.66 -24.44 -10.10
C TYR A 110 5.48 -23.88 -11.51
N ASP A 111 6.55 -23.92 -12.32
CA ASP A 111 6.47 -23.63 -13.75
C ASP A 111 5.81 -24.79 -14.53
N GLU A 112 5.67 -24.62 -15.86
CA GLU A 112 5.11 -25.65 -16.76
C GLU A 112 5.91 -26.96 -16.78
N GLU A 113 7.23 -26.90 -16.48
CA GLU A 113 8.11 -28.06 -16.40
C GLU A 113 8.05 -28.73 -15.01
N GLY A 114 7.34 -28.17 -14.05
CA GLY A 114 7.22 -28.66 -12.69
C GLY A 114 8.38 -28.27 -11.77
N ASN A 115 9.19 -27.25 -12.16
CA ASN A 115 10.23 -26.72 -11.27
C ASN A 115 9.61 -25.78 -10.25
N ASN A 116 10.05 -25.88 -9.00
CA ASN A 116 9.60 -24.98 -7.93
C ASN A 116 10.14 -23.57 -8.14
N LEU A 117 9.26 -22.59 -8.13
CA LEU A 117 9.56 -21.17 -8.34
C LEU A 117 10.09 -20.44 -7.10
N SER A 118 10.31 -21.13 -5.98
CA SER A 118 10.75 -20.51 -4.73
C SER A 118 12.01 -19.67 -4.91
N LEU A 119 12.01 -18.48 -4.33
CA LEU A 119 13.19 -17.61 -4.24
C LEU A 119 14.15 -18.03 -3.11
N SER A 120 13.62 -18.73 -2.10
CA SER A 120 14.40 -19.21 -0.96
C SER A 120 15.19 -20.47 -1.31
N PRO A 121 16.47 -20.60 -0.86
CA PRO A 121 17.23 -21.83 -0.95
C PRO A 121 16.55 -23.01 -0.23
N ASP A 122 15.77 -22.74 0.78
CA ASP A 122 15.08 -23.73 1.61
C ASP A 122 13.70 -24.15 1.03
N GLY A 123 13.33 -23.63 -0.15
CA GLY A 123 12.08 -23.98 -0.84
C GLY A 123 10.84 -23.40 -0.19
N PHE A 124 10.96 -22.31 0.59
CA PHE A 124 9.79 -21.67 1.20
C PHE A 124 8.81 -21.20 0.14
N ALA A 125 7.53 -21.41 0.44
CA ALA A 125 6.41 -21.02 -0.38
C ALA A 125 6.27 -19.50 -0.49
N TYR A 126 5.47 -19.04 -1.44
CA TYR A 126 5.07 -17.64 -1.55
C TYR A 126 4.04 -17.27 -0.49
N TYR A 127 4.00 -16.00 -0.12
CA TYR A 127 2.88 -15.44 0.61
C TYR A 127 1.93 -14.78 -0.39
N ALA A 128 0.82 -15.44 -0.66
CA ALA A 128 -0.14 -14.97 -1.65
C ALA A 128 -1.31 -14.24 -1.01
N TYR A 129 -1.69 -13.13 -1.63
CA TYR A 129 -2.94 -12.43 -1.40
C TYR A 129 -3.89 -12.75 -2.56
N GLY A 130 -5.01 -13.39 -2.24
CA GLY A 130 -6.15 -13.37 -3.14
C GLY A 130 -6.69 -11.95 -3.22
N ALA A 131 -7.02 -11.47 -4.40
CA ALA A 131 -7.48 -10.11 -4.62
C ALA A 131 -8.72 -10.08 -5.52
N TYR A 132 -9.62 -9.15 -5.26
CA TYR A 132 -10.66 -8.73 -6.19
C TYR A 132 -10.15 -7.65 -7.13
N ASN A 133 -9.44 -6.66 -6.58
CA ASN A 133 -8.82 -5.57 -7.33
C ASN A 133 -7.48 -5.26 -6.70
N SER A 134 -6.40 -5.87 -7.19
CA SER A 134 -5.08 -5.75 -6.58
C SER A 134 -4.52 -4.33 -6.55
N GLU A 135 -4.99 -3.42 -7.43
CA GLU A 135 -4.58 -2.00 -7.40
C GLU A 135 -5.00 -1.29 -6.11
N PHE A 136 -6.08 -1.76 -5.45
CA PHE A 136 -6.54 -1.22 -4.17
C PHE A 136 -5.96 -1.94 -2.97
N ASN A 137 -5.09 -2.93 -3.17
CA ASN A 137 -4.38 -3.56 -2.07
C ASN A 137 -3.45 -2.54 -1.39
N SER A 138 -3.39 -2.59 -0.06
CA SER A 138 -2.66 -1.61 0.76
C SER A 138 -1.18 -1.47 0.37
N LEU A 139 -0.55 -2.52 -0.16
CA LEU A 139 0.86 -2.50 -0.58
C LEU A 139 1.05 -1.67 -1.87
N PHE A 140 0.10 -1.73 -2.80
CA PHE A 140 0.10 -0.88 -4.00
C PHE A 140 -0.35 0.55 -3.69
N VAL A 141 -1.44 0.71 -2.94
CA VAL A 141 -1.97 2.05 -2.56
C VAL A 141 -0.95 2.85 -1.76
N SER A 142 -0.17 2.21 -0.87
CA SER A 142 0.89 2.89 -0.12
C SER A 142 2.13 3.23 -0.95
N GLY A 143 2.20 2.81 -2.22
CA GLY A 143 3.37 2.97 -3.08
C GLY A 143 4.56 2.10 -2.67
N ARG A 144 4.35 1.11 -1.80
CA ARG A 144 5.38 0.14 -1.43
C ARG A 144 5.68 -0.81 -2.58
N PHE A 145 4.66 -1.17 -3.34
CA PHE A 145 4.76 -1.94 -4.57
C PHE A 145 4.27 -1.10 -5.74
N GLU A 146 4.91 -1.27 -6.88
CA GLU A 146 4.55 -0.65 -8.14
C GLU A 146 4.38 -1.72 -9.22
N LEU A 147 3.24 -1.76 -9.89
CA LEU A 147 3.06 -2.63 -11.05
C LEU A 147 3.87 -2.06 -12.22
N VAL A 148 4.81 -2.84 -12.73
CA VAL A 148 5.78 -2.39 -13.75
C VAL A 148 5.59 -3.03 -15.10
N GLU A 149 4.89 -4.17 -15.16
CA GLU A 149 4.56 -4.86 -16.40
C GLU A 149 3.22 -5.58 -16.25
N GLY A 150 2.47 -5.69 -17.35
CA GLY A 150 1.18 -6.38 -17.38
C GLY A 150 0.03 -5.59 -16.79
N SER A 151 -0.86 -6.26 -16.06
CA SER A 151 -2.08 -5.67 -15.51
C SER A 151 -2.36 -6.12 -14.09
N HIS A 152 -3.11 -5.30 -13.35
CA HIS A 152 -3.67 -5.68 -12.06
C HIS A 152 -4.74 -6.77 -12.20
N ILE A 153 -4.91 -7.55 -11.12
CA ILE A 153 -6.08 -8.42 -10.98
C ILE A 153 -7.30 -7.54 -10.80
N THR A 154 -8.36 -7.89 -11.50
CA THR A 154 -9.70 -7.29 -11.39
C THR A 154 -10.73 -8.39 -11.15
N GLU A 155 -11.96 -8.03 -10.82
CA GLU A 155 -13.06 -8.99 -10.59
C GLU A 155 -13.31 -9.96 -11.76
N ASP A 156 -12.97 -9.54 -13.00
CA ASP A 156 -13.14 -10.34 -14.20
C ASP A 156 -12.01 -11.37 -14.41
N VAL A 157 -10.89 -11.22 -13.70
CA VAL A 157 -9.74 -12.14 -13.78
C VAL A 157 -9.96 -13.31 -12.85
N THR A 158 -10.02 -14.53 -13.40
CA THR A 158 -10.35 -15.74 -12.65
C THR A 158 -9.14 -16.59 -12.26
N ASP A 159 -8.04 -16.48 -13.01
CA ASP A 159 -6.86 -17.33 -12.92
C ASP A 159 -5.53 -16.56 -13.01
N GLY A 160 -5.57 -15.24 -12.80
CA GLY A 160 -4.37 -14.39 -12.87
C GLY A 160 -3.50 -14.46 -11.63
N ILE A 161 -2.18 -14.36 -11.84
CA ILE A 161 -1.18 -14.17 -10.78
C ILE A 161 -0.24 -13.01 -11.13
N ILE A 162 0.17 -12.26 -10.11
CA ILE A 162 1.16 -11.18 -10.18
C ILE A 162 2.32 -11.55 -9.28
N LEU A 163 3.54 -11.50 -9.79
CA LEU A 163 4.76 -11.85 -9.08
C LEU A 163 5.74 -10.67 -9.04
N SER A 164 6.70 -10.72 -8.13
CA SER A 164 7.79 -9.74 -8.08
C SER A 164 8.70 -9.89 -9.30
N ARG A 165 9.32 -8.79 -9.72
CA ARG A 165 10.33 -8.79 -10.80
C ARG A 165 11.46 -9.77 -10.50
N GLU A 166 11.96 -9.81 -9.25
CA GLU A 166 13.02 -10.75 -8.87
C GLU A 166 12.59 -12.20 -9.08
N SER A 167 11.35 -12.54 -8.71
CA SER A 167 10.80 -13.88 -8.94
C SER A 167 10.73 -14.22 -10.43
N VAL A 168 10.23 -13.29 -11.24
CA VAL A 168 10.10 -13.46 -12.69
C VAL A 168 11.46 -13.63 -13.37
N GLU A 169 12.42 -12.76 -13.05
CA GLU A 169 13.77 -12.80 -13.63
C GLU A 169 14.54 -14.06 -13.23
N LYS A 170 14.49 -14.43 -11.94
CA LYS A 170 15.20 -15.62 -11.43
C LYS A 170 14.72 -16.92 -12.07
N ASN A 171 13.42 -17.01 -12.30
CA ASN A 171 12.80 -18.22 -12.87
C ASN A 171 12.63 -18.13 -14.41
N GLY A 172 13.05 -17.02 -15.04
CA GLY A 172 12.97 -16.84 -16.50
C GLY A 172 11.55 -16.74 -17.06
N LEU A 173 10.57 -16.35 -16.21
CA LEU A 173 9.17 -16.25 -16.57
C LEU A 173 8.86 -15.02 -17.43
N LYS A 174 7.72 -15.06 -18.12
CA LYS A 174 7.18 -13.96 -18.93
C LYS A 174 5.68 -13.84 -18.74
N ILE A 175 5.15 -12.65 -18.96
CA ILE A 175 3.69 -12.44 -18.99
C ILE A 175 3.06 -13.43 -19.99
N GLY A 176 2.02 -14.13 -19.54
CA GLY A 176 1.32 -15.19 -20.25
C GLY A 176 1.79 -16.61 -19.94
N ASP A 177 2.89 -16.79 -19.21
CA ASP A 177 3.34 -18.13 -18.80
C ASP A 177 2.36 -18.73 -17.78
N LYS A 178 2.20 -20.05 -17.87
CA LYS A 178 1.36 -20.82 -16.95
C LYS A 178 2.13 -21.19 -15.70
N ILE A 179 1.47 -21.05 -14.56
CA ILE A 179 2.01 -21.36 -13.24
C ILE A 179 1.00 -22.28 -12.55
N THR A 180 1.48 -23.41 -12.08
CA THR A 180 0.70 -24.30 -11.23
C THR A 180 0.98 -24.04 -9.77
N GLY A 181 -0.05 -23.87 -8.96
CA GLY A 181 0.07 -23.62 -7.52
C GLY A 181 -0.74 -24.61 -6.70
N ILE A 182 -0.23 -24.94 -5.52
CA ILE A 182 -0.97 -25.57 -4.45
C ILE A 182 -1.06 -24.53 -3.35
N ILE A 183 -2.27 -24.05 -3.06
CA ILE A 183 -2.47 -22.88 -2.20
C ILE A 183 -2.08 -23.17 -0.75
N ASN A 184 -2.51 -24.32 -0.22
CA ASN A 184 -2.10 -24.78 1.10
C ASN A 184 -1.69 -26.26 1.02
N PRO A 185 -0.42 -26.53 0.69
CA PRO A 185 0.07 -27.90 0.50
C PRO A 185 -0.13 -28.79 1.73
N GLU A 186 -0.14 -28.20 2.93
CA GLU A 186 -0.34 -28.92 4.19
C GLU A 186 -1.77 -29.49 4.34
N TYR A 187 -2.74 -28.89 3.65
CA TYR A 187 -4.15 -29.30 3.70
C TYR A 187 -4.58 -30.14 2.50
N ASN A 188 -3.62 -30.52 1.62
CA ASN A 188 -3.89 -31.24 0.37
C ASN A 188 -4.89 -30.49 -0.55
N ASP A 189 -4.79 -29.18 -0.61
CA ASP A 189 -5.56 -28.39 -1.55
C ASP A 189 -5.26 -28.84 -3.00
N PRO A 190 -6.22 -28.72 -3.92
CA PRO A 190 -6.02 -29.09 -5.31
C PRO A 190 -4.98 -28.19 -5.99
N GLU A 191 -4.36 -28.72 -7.03
CA GLU A 191 -3.53 -27.91 -7.92
C GLU A 191 -4.40 -26.94 -8.71
N VAL A 192 -3.98 -25.69 -8.80
CA VAL A 192 -4.67 -24.63 -9.54
C VAL A 192 -3.72 -24.08 -10.59
N GLU A 193 -4.19 -24.00 -11.83
CA GLU A 193 -3.47 -23.37 -12.94
C GLU A 193 -3.76 -21.86 -12.95
N MET A 194 -2.71 -21.06 -13.05
CA MET A 194 -2.76 -19.61 -13.13
C MET A 194 -1.96 -19.10 -14.32
N GLU A 195 -2.26 -17.90 -14.78
CA GLU A 195 -1.50 -17.18 -15.79
C GLU A 195 -0.78 -15.99 -15.19
N LEU A 196 0.52 -15.84 -15.47
CA LEU A 196 1.28 -14.66 -15.05
C LEU A 196 0.79 -13.44 -15.84
N ILE A 197 0.01 -12.56 -15.21
CA ILE A 197 -0.59 -11.40 -15.85
C ILE A 197 0.08 -10.08 -15.48
N GLY A 198 0.90 -10.05 -14.43
CA GLY A 198 1.55 -8.83 -13.98
C GLY A 198 2.86 -9.07 -13.24
N VAL A 199 3.69 -8.03 -13.24
CA VAL A 199 4.96 -8.00 -12.53
C VAL A 199 5.02 -6.73 -11.70
N PHE A 200 5.42 -6.83 -10.44
CA PHE A 200 5.61 -5.67 -9.58
C PHE A 200 7.05 -5.51 -9.10
N ASP A 201 7.43 -4.26 -8.86
CA ASP A 201 8.66 -3.88 -8.17
C ASP A 201 8.38 -3.48 -6.72
N ILE A 202 9.39 -3.65 -5.88
CA ILE A 202 9.39 -3.17 -4.51
C ILE A 202 10.08 -1.81 -4.49
N VAL A 203 9.30 -0.76 -4.19
CA VAL A 203 9.77 0.63 -4.17
C VAL A 203 10.25 1.06 -2.77
N ALA A 204 9.86 0.32 -1.73
CA ALA A 204 10.21 0.65 -0.35
C ALA A 204 11.73 0.60 -0.14
N ASP A 205 12.28 1.65 0.48
CA ASP A 205 13.68 1.72 0.88
C ASP A 205 14.01 0.53 1.79
N LYS A 206 15.16 -0.13 1.52
CA LYS A 206 15.70 -1.22 2.33
C LYS A 206 16.03 -0.82 3.79
N ASP A 207 15.88 0.46 4.11
CA ASP A 207 16.19 1.06 5.42
C ASP A 207 15.02 1.04 6.44
N ASP A 208 13.86 0.51 6.05
CA ASP A 208 12.86 0.16 7.04
C ASP A 208 13.46 -0.97 7.90
N THR A 209 14.04 -0.57 9.03
CA THR A 209 14.52 -1.48 10.08
C THR A 209 13.33 -2.28 10.57
N VAL A 210 13.05 -3.33 9.85
CA VAL A 210 11.98 -4.25 10.12
C VAL A 210 12.30 -4.91 11.46
N ASN A 211 11.44 -4.70 12.42
CA ASN A 211 11.58 -5.27 13.75
C ASN A 211 11.57 -6.80 13.62
N MET A 212 12.62 -7.47 14.09
CA MET A 212 12.87 -8.91 13.95
C MET A 212 11.72 -9.80 14.52
N TYR A 213 10.70 -9.19 15.14
CA TYR A 213 9.52 -9.84 15.67
C TYR A 213 8.23 -9.55 14.89
N ASP A 214 8.32 -8.78 13.79
CA ASP A 214 7.19 -8.61 12.89
C ASP A 214 7.17 -9.82 11.92
N ALA A 215 6.05 -10.52 11.86
CA ALA A 215 5.89 -11.68 10.96
C ALA A 215 6.20 -11.33 9.49
N SER A 216 6.06 -10.05 9.12
CA SER A 216 6.46 -9.51 7.83
C SER A 216 7.97 -9.56 7.55
N THR A 217 8.83 -9.74 8.57
CA THR A 217 10.28 -9.88 8.39
C THR A 217 10.74 -11.26 7.99
N TYR A 218 9.94 -12.28 8.23
CA TYR A 218 10.25 -13.65 7.79
C TYR A 218 10.08 -13.83 6.29
N TRP A 219 9.32 -12.95 5.64
CA TRP A 219 8.98 -13.03 4.24
C TRP A 219 9.65 -11.88 3.51
N ASP A 220 10.63 -12.20 2.68
CA ASP A 220 11.13 -11.24 1.70
C ASP A 220 9.95 -10.79 0.83
N TYR A 221 9.75 -9.48 0.69
CA TYR A 221 8.69 -8.94 -0.17
C TYR A 221 8.72 -9.49 -1.59
N ASN A 222 9.87 -9.97 -2.06
CA ASN A 222 9.98 -10.66 -3.33
C ASN A 222 9.23 -12.00 -3.38
N GLN A 223 8.90 -12.57 -2.22
CA GLN A 223 8.10 -13.80 -2.12
C GLN A 223 6.59 -13.52 -2.01
N TYR A 224 6.17 -12.27 -2.12
CA TYR A 224 4.75 -11.93 -2.19
C TYR A 224 4.23 -12.22 -3.59
N ALA A 225 3.00 -12.70 -3.64
CA ALA A 225 2.23 -12.91 -4.86
C ALA A 225 0.82 -12.37 -4.68
N PHE A 226 0.19 -11.95 -5.76
CA PHE A 226 -1.22 -11.63 -5.78
C PHE A 226 -1.89 -12.53 -6.79
N CYS A 227 -2.97 -13.18 -6.41
CA CYS A 227 -3.73 -14.05 -7.30
C CYS A 227 -5.22 -13.72 -7.21
N SER A 228 -5.99 -14.16 -8.20
CA SER A 228 -7.44 -14.01 -8.14
C SER A 228 -8.01 -14.71 -6.91
N ASN A 229 -9.00 -14.09 -6.24
CA ASN A 229 -9.72 -14.72 -5.14
C ASN A 229 -10.36 -16.05 -5.52
N ASN A 230 -10.72 -16.25 -6.79
CA ASN A 230 -11.26 -17.52 -7.26
C ASN A 230 -10.25 -18.67 -7.12
N VAL A 231 -8.96 -18.36 -7.28
CA VAL A 231 -7.86 -19.32 -7.07
C VAL A 231 -7.72 -19.69 -5.59
N MET A 232 -7.89 -18.71 -4.70
CA MET A 232 -7.76 -18.92 -3.25
C MET A 232 -8.97 -19.60 -2.61
N GLU A 233 -10.10 -19.66 -3.32
CA GLU A 233 -11.34 -20.29 -2.87
C GLU A 233 -11.55 -21.70 -3.47
N ALA A 234 -10.66 -22.13 -4.38
CA ALA A 234 -10.74 -23.45 -5.05
C ALA A 234 -10.28 -24.59 -4.14
#